data_590aeeb1bae340ef29df8425f3f7d9c2
#
_entry.id   590aeeb1bae340ef29df8425f3f7d9c2
#
_cell.length_a   1.000
_cell.length_b   1.000
_cell.length_c   1.000
_cell.angle_alpha   90.00
_cell.angle_beta   90.00
_cell.angle_gamma   90.00
#
_symmetry.space_group_name_H-M   'P 1'
#
loop_
_entity.id
_entity.type
_entity.pdbx_description
1 polymer ?
#
loop_
_entity_poly.entity_id
_entity_poly.type
_entity_poly.pdbx_seq_one_letter_code
_entity_poly.pdbx_strand_id
1 'polypeptide(L)'
;QEVAVFSGDTVRRDAEGFLYFVGRRDEMIKTSGYRVSPTEVEEVAMAHAGIREAVAVPVADEALGSVIRLVVHGDAGEGGTDEGRTAELLGHFRQQVPAYMVPREVVWVASPLPRNPNGKFDRQRWRDDARL
;
A
#
# COMPACT_ATOMS: atom_id res chain seq x y z
N GLN A 1 -2.41 -0.54 -21.43
CA GLN A 1 -3.58 -0.06 -20.69
C GLN A 1 -3.51 1.43 -20.49
N GLU A 2 -4.62 2.08 -20.68
CA GLU A 2 -4.74 3.52 -20.48
C GLU A 2 -5.26 3.81 -19.07
N VAL A 3 -4.74 4.86 -18.47
CA VAL A 3 -5.19 5.36 -17.18
C VAL A 3 -5.80 6.73 -17.39
N ALA A 4 -7.01 6.94 -16.87
CA ALA A 4 -7.74 8.18 -16.99
C ALA A 4 -8.28 8.61 -15.63
N VAL A 5 -8.63 9.90 -15.50
CA VAL A 5 -9.18 10.45 -14.26
C VAL A 5 -10.60 10.94 -14.53
N PHE A 6 -11.56 10.45 -13.72
CA PHE A 6 -12.96 10.84 -13.78
C PHE A 6 -13.43 11.26 -12.39
N SER A 7 -13.97 12.47 -12.29
CA SER A 7 -14.56 12.98 -11.02
C SER A 7 -13.64 12.81 -9.81
N GLY A 8 -12.34 12.99 -9.99
CA GLY A 8 -11.34 12.81 -8.93
C GLY A 8 -10.89 11.38 -8.71
N ASP A 9 -11.48 10.41 -9.40
CA ASP A 9 -11.07 9.01 -9.32
C ASP A 9 -10.17 8.63 -10.49
N THR A 10 -9.22 7.75 -10.24
CA THR A 10 -8.35 7.20 -11.28
C THR A 10 -8.91 5.85 -11.71
N VAL A 11 -9.09 5.67 -13.01
CA VAL A 11 -9.58 4.42 -13.58
C VAL A 11 -8.60 3.92 -14.64
N ARG A 12 -8.63 2.61 -14.87
CA ARG A 12 -7.80 1.96 -15.87
C ARG A 12 -8.69 1.27 -16.89
N ARG A 13 -8.37 1.41 -18.18
CA ARG A 13 -9.07 0.73 -19.25
C ARG A 13 -8.22 -0.44 -19.74
N ASP A 14 -8.82 -1.62 -19.81
CA ASP A 14 -8.13 -2.78 -20.37
C ASP A 14 -8.27 -2.82 -21.91
N ALA A 15 -7.68 -3.84 -22.52
CA ALA A 15 -7.68 -3.99 -23.98
C ALA A 15 -9.08 -4.21 -24.56
N GLU A 16 -10.05 -4.63 -23.75
CA GLU A 16 -11.42 -4.87 -24.16
C GLU A 16 -12.32 -3.65 -23.95
N GLY A 17 -11.79 -2.57 -23.37
CA GLY A 17 -12.53 -1.34 -23.16
C GLY A 17 -13.24 -1.22 -21.82
N PHE A 18 -13.10 -2.21 -20.93
CA PHE A 18 -13.67 -2.12 -19.59
C PHE A 18 -12.86 -1.18 -18.71
N LEU A 19 -13.56 -0.43 -17.88
CA LEU A 19 -12.93 0.51 -16.94
C LEU A 19 -12.84 -0.12 -15.55
N TYR A 20 -11.68 0.02 -14.94
CA TYR A 20 -11.43 -0.43 -13.58
C TYR A 20 -11.12 0.75 -12.68
N PHE A 21 -11.74 0.77 -11.50
CA PHE A 21 -11.41 1.76 -10.48
C PHE A 21 -10.04 1.42 -9.90
N VAL A 22 -9.09 2.35 -10.01
CA VAL A 22 -7.73 2.18 -9.49
C VAL A 22 -7.58 2.85 -8.13
N GLY A 23 -8.18 4.01 -7.95
CA GLY A 23 -8.12 4.75 -6.71
C GLY A 23 -8.55 6.19 -6.90
N ARG A 24 -8.73 6.91 -5.79
CA ARG A 24 -9.01 8.33 -5.86
C ARG A 24 -7.73 9.10 -6.14
N ARG A 25 -7.83 10.12 -6.96
CA ARG A 25 -6.68 10.93 -7.37
C ARG A 25 -5.99 11.59 -6.17
N ASP A 26 -6.76 12.08 -5.21
CA ASP A 26 -6.25 12.75 -4.02
C ASP A 26 -5.61 11.79 -3.00
N GLU A 27 -5.84 10.48 -3.15
CA GLU A 27 -5.26 9.44 -2.30
C GLU A 27 -4.04 8.77 -2.92
N MET A 28 -3.71 9.11 -4.18
CA MET A 28 -2.57 8.52 -4.86
C MET A 28 -1.26 8.94 -4.20
N ILE A 29 -0.35 8.00 -4.10
CA ILE A 29 0.99 8.24 -3.54
C ILE A 29 1.92 8.65 -4.69
N LYS A 30 2.53 9.84 -4.57
CA LYS A 30 3.48 10.31 -5.58
C LYS A 30 4.89 9.95 -5.12
N THR A 31 5.50 9.01 -5.81
CA THR A 31 6.87 8.58 -5.51
C THR A 31 7.69 8.48 -6.79
N SER A 32 8.87 9.11 -6.80
CA SER A 32 9.79 9.11 -7.95
C SER A 32 9.13 9.55 -9.25
N GLY A 33 8.16 10.49 -9.18
CA GLY A 33 7.41 10.96 -10.34
C GLY A 33 6.25 10.09 -10.78
N TYR A 34 6.05 8.95 -10.12
CA TYR A 34 4.94 8.04 -10.40
C TYR A 34 3.81 8.25 -9.41
N ARG A 35 2.59 7.91 -9.85
CA ARG A 35 1.42 7.87 -8.97
C ARG A 35 1.07 6.42 -8.68
N VAL A 36 1.03 6.07 -7.41
CA VAL A 36 0.78 4.70 -6.97
C VAL A 36 -0.51 4.67 -6.17
N SER A 37 -1.41 3.76 -6.50
CA SER A 37 -2.64 3.55 -5.73
C SER A 37 -2.34 2.82 -4.44
N PRO A 38 -2.71 3.38 -3.28
CA PRO A 38 -2.57 2.66 -2.01
C PRO A 38 -3.30 1.31 -2.03
N THR A 39 -4.45 1.25 -2.67
CA THR A 39 -5.24 0.02 -2.77
C THR A 39 -4.48 -1.07 -3.53
N GLU A 40 -3.79 -0.73 -4.61
CA GLU A 40 -2.99 -1.71 -5.34
C GLU A 40 -1.84 -2.26 -4.49
N VAL A 41 -1.18 -1.40 -3.73
CA VAL A 41 -0.10 -1.82 -2.83
C VAL A 41 -0.67 -2.75 -1.75
N GLU A 42 -1.80 -2.39 -1.18
CA GLU A 42 -2.46 -3.19 -0.15
C GLU A 42 -2.85 -4.56 -0.69
N GLU A 43 -3.35 -4.64 -1.92
CA GLU A 43 -3.73 -5.91 -2.55
C GLU A 43 -2.51 -6.82 -2.76
N VAL A 44 -1.38 -6.26 -3.17
CA VAL A 44 -0.14 -7.03 -3.32
C VAL A 44 0.29 -7.60 -1.97
N ALA A 45 0.23 -6.80 -0.92
CA ALA A 45 0.57 -7.24 0.44
C ALA A 45 -0.37 -8.35 0.90
N MET A 46 -1.68 -8.18 0.69
CA MET A 46 -2.68 -9.15 1.12
C MET A 46 -2.58 -10.49 0.40
N ALA A 47 -1.97 -10.53 -0.76
CA ALA A 47 -1.73 -11.78 -1.49
C ALA A 47 -0.61 -12.60 -0.88
N HIS A 48 0.21 -12.01 -0.01
CA HIS A 48 1.29 -12.73 0.66
C HIS A 48 0.76 -13.48 1.88
N ALA A 49 1.19 -14.73 2.03
CA ALA A 49 0.76 -15.57 3.14
C ALA A 49 1.13 -14.93 4.50
N GLY A 50 0.20 -15.01 5.46
CA GLY A 50 0.42 -14.46 6.79
C GLY A 50 -0.01 -13.00 6.97
N ILE A 51 -0.34 -12.29 5.90
CA ILE A 51 -0.85 -10.92 5.99
C ILE A 51 -2.38 -10.96 6.04
N ARG A 52 -2.94 -10.39 7.09
CA ARG A 52 -4.40 -10.31 7.27
C ARG A 52 -4.96 -8.95 6.88
N GLU A 53 -4.24 -7.89 7.21
CA GLU A 53 -4.64 -6.52 6.90
C GLU A 53 -3.42 -5.71 6.50
N ALA A 54 -3.62 -4.78 5.57
CA ALA A 54 -2.56 -3.89 5.12
C ALA A 54 -3.12 -2.52 4.78
N VAL A 55 -2.38 -1.47 5.14
CA VAL A 55 -2.70 -0.09 4.79
C VAL A 55 -1.43 0.56 4.24
N ALA A 56 -1.53 1.16 3.06
CA ALA A 56 -0.43 1.88 2.45
C ALA A 56 -0.66 3.38 2.55
N VAL A 57 0.34 4.12 3.00
CA VAL A 57 0.26 5.57 3.14
C VAL A 57 1.55 6.23 2.63
N PRO A 58 1.46 7.49 2.17
CA PRO A 58 2.65 8.23 1.79
C PRO A 58 3.34 8.82 3.01
N VAL A 59 4.67 8.84 2.96
CA VAL A 59 5.50 9.56 3.92
C VAL A 59 6.38 10.50 3.13
N ALA A 60 6.44 11.76 3.52
CA ALA A 60 7.23 12.76 2.81
C ALA A 60 8.71 12.39 2.74
N ASP A 61 9.31 12.56 1.57
CA ASP A 61 10.71 12.31 1.32
C ASP A 61 11.27 13.42 0.45
N GLU A 62 12.37 14.02 0.84
CA GLU A 62 12.93 15.17 0.14
C GLU A 62 13.36 14.83 -1.31
N ALA A 63 13.89 13.64 -1.51
CA ALA A 63 14.42 13.25 -2.83
C ALA A 63 13.33 12.73 -3.76
N LEU A 64 12.35 12.00 -3.25
CA LEU A 64 11.40 11.24 -4.06
C LEU A 64 9.97 11.80 -4.05
N GLY A 65 9.74 12.88 -3.30
CA GLY A 65 8.41 13.43 -3.05
C GLY A 65 7.72 12.70 -1.91
N SER A 66 7.48 11.41 -2.06
CA SER A 66 7.00 10.54 -0.99
C SER A 66 7.58 9.15 -1.16
N VAL A 67 7.61 8.42 -0.08
CA VAL A 67 7.87 6.97 -0.09
C VAL A 67 6.66 6.26 0.50
N ILE A 68 6.53 4.99 0.19
CA ILE A 68 5.40 4.19 0.65
C ILE A 68 5.71 3.58 2.02
N ARG A 69 4.83 3.86 2.99
CA ARG A 69 4.81 3.16 4.26
C ARG A 69 3.70 2.14 4.21
N LEU A 70 4.02 0.90 4.48
CA LEU A 70 3.04 -0.18 4.56
C LEU A 70 2.87 -0.60 6.01
N VAL A 71 1.66 -0.46 6.53
CA VAL A 71 1.31 -0.90 7.88
C VAL A 71 0.58 -2.23 7.75
N VAL A 72 1.07 -3.26 8.41
CA VAL A 72 0.54 -4.61 8.27
C VAL A 72 0.21 -5.24 9.61
N HIS A 73 -0.87 -6.01 9.60
CA HIS A 73 -1.26 -6.90 10.67
C HIS A 73 -1.36 -8.30 10.10
N GLY A 74 -0.74 -9.26 10.76
CA GLY A 74 -0.75 -10.63 10.27
C GLY A 74 -0.21 -11.59 11.31
N ASP A 75 -0.17 -12.86 10.93
CA ASP A 75 0.31 -13.91 11.80
C ASP A 75 1.84 -13.88 11.90
N ALA A 76 2.33 -13.86 13.13
CA ALA A 76 3.74 -14.10 13.36
C ALA A 76 3.98 -15.59 13.11
N GLY A 77 4.70 -15.94 12.08
CA GLY A 77 5.13 -17.32 11.89
C GLY A 77 5.94 -17.79 13.08
N GLU A 78 5.95 -19.08 13.33
CA GLU A 78 6.75 -19.66 14.42
C GLU A 78 8.23 -19.27 14.26
N GLY A 79 8.76 -18.60 15.26
CA GLY A 79 10.17 -18.19 15.28
C GLY A 79 10.52 -17.05 14.34
N GLY A 80 9.53 -16.42 13.69
CA GLY A 80 9.78 -15.30 12.78
C GLY A 80 10.04 -13.99 13.51
N THR A 81 10.99 -13.21 13.02
CA THR A 81 11.23 -11.85 13.47
C THR A 81 10.52 -10.88 12.53
N ASP A 82 10.28 -9.65 13.00
CA ASP A 82 9.72 -8.61 12.14
C ASP A 82 10.65 -8.31 10.96
N GLU A 83 11.96 -8.34 11.18
CA GLU A 83 12.93 -8.15 10.09
C GLU A 83 12.85 -9.25 9.04
N GLY A 84 12.74 -10.50 9.47
CA GLY A 84 12.59 -11.64 8.57
C GLY A 84 11.30 -11.59 7.77
N ARG A 85 10.20 -11.28 8.43
CA ARG A 85 8.90 -11.14 7.77
C ARG A 85 8.90 -9.98 6.78
N THR A 86 9.55 -8.88 7.13
CA THR A 86 9.69 -7.72 6.24
C THR A 86 10.49 -8.10 4.99
N ALA A 87 11.61 -8.82 5.15
CA ALA A 87 12.41 -9.24 4.02
C ALA A 87 11.63 -10.14 3.06
N GLU A 88 10.85 -11.07 3.58
CA GLU A 88 10.01 -11.95 2.76
C GLU A 88 8.93 -11.16 2.02
N LEU A 89 8.26 -10.24 2.72
CA LEU A 89 7.21 -9.42 2.13
C LEU A 89 7.77 -8.52 1.04
N LEU A 90 8.90 -7.88 1.27
CA LEU A 90 9.54 -7.04 0.26
C LEU A 90 10.02 -7.86 -0.94
N GLY A 91 10.49 -9.08 -0.72
CA GLY A 91 10.82 -10.02 -1.80
C GLY A 91 9.62 -10.34 -2.66
N HIS A 92 8.46 -10.55 -2.02
CA HIS A 92 7.19 -10.76 -2.72
C HIS A 92 6.84 -9.55 -3.59
N PHE A 93 6.95 -8.33 -3.04
CA PHE A 93 6.70 -7.11 -3.80
C PHE A 93 7.62 -7.00 -5.02
N ARG A 94 8.91 -7.26 -4.86
CA ARG A 94 9.86 -7.15 -5.97
C ARG A 94 9.55 -8.09 -7.12
N GLN A 95 8.90 -9.21 -6.85
CA GLN A 95 8.48 -10.15 -7.88
C GLN A 95 7.19 -9.75 -8.56
N GLN A 96 6.36 -8.94 -7.92
CA GLN A 96 5.02 -8.64 -8.39
C GLN A 96 4.88 -7.25 -9.01
N VAL A 97 5.70 -6.29 -8.60
CA VAL A 97 5.51 -4.89 -8.98
C VAL A 97 6.84 -4.20 -9.30
N PRO A 98 6.79 -3.07 -10.05
CA PRO A 98 7.98 -2.27 -10.28
C PRO A 98 8.57 -1.70 -8.99
N ALA A 99 9.83 -1.34 -9.03
CA ALA A 99 10.56 -0.86 -7.85
C ALA A 99 9.88 0.33 -7.16
N TYR A 100 9.25 1.23 -7.92
CA TYR A 100 8.61 2.42 -7.35
C TYR A 100 7.36 2.10 -6.52
N MET A 101 6.80 0.89 -6.65
CA MET A 101 5.66 0.43 -5.86
C MET A 101 6.07 -0.38 -4.63
N VAL A 102 7.35 -0.66 -4.45
CA VAL A 102 7.85 -1.42 -3.30
C VAL A 102 7.90 -0.50 -2.09
N PRO A 103 7.27 -0.87 -0.95
CA PRO A 103 7.33 -0.05 0.25
C PRO A 103 8.75 0.16 0.73
N ARG A 104 9.05 1.37 1.19
CA ARG A 104 10.33 1.71 1.82
C ARG A 104 10.32 1.43 3.30
N GLU A 105 9.15 1.42 3.90
CA GLU A 105 8.98 1.19 5.33
C GLU A 105 7.83 0.24 5.55
N VAL A 106 8.02 -0.74 6.41
CA VAL A 106 6.98 -1.70 6.81
C VAL A 106 6.84 -1.64 8.31
N VAL A 107 5.62 -1.36 8.79
CA VAL A 107 5.31 -1.28 10.20
C VAL A 107 4.40 -2.45 10.56
N TRP A 108 4.83 -3.29 11.50
CA TRP A 108 4.06 -4.44 11.97
C TRP A 108 3.28 -4.06 13.22
N VAL A 109 1.97 -4.32 13.21
CA VAL A 109 1.12 -4.08 14.37
C VAL A 109 0.52 -5.38 14.87
N ALA A 110 0.44 -5.49 16.19
CA ALA A 110 0.01 -6.74 16.83
C ALA A 110 -1.51 -6.94 16.82
N SER A 111 -2.27 -5.87 16.66
CA SER A 111 -3.74 -5.90 16.68
C SER A 111 -4.32 -5.50 15.34
N PRO A 112 -5.59 -5.84 15.07
CA PRO A 112 -6.24 -5.42 13.83
C PRO A 112 -6.19 -3.91 13.64
N LEU A 113 -6.09 -3.48 12.37
CA LEU A 113 -5.97 -2.07 12.05
C LEU A 113 -7.29 -1.34 12.29
N PRO A 114 -7.25 -0.14 12.90
CA PRO A 114 -8.47 0.64 13.15
C PRO A 114 -9.18 1.01 11.84
N ARG A 115 -10.51 1.01 11.91
CA ARG A 115 -11.35 1.42 10.80
C ARG A 115 -12.16 2.65 11.18
N ASN A 116 -12.48 3.49 10.21
CA ASN A 116 -13.36 4.64 10.42
C ASN A 116 -14.82 4.17 10.52
N PRO A 117 -15.77 5.06 10.87
CA PRO A 117 -17.19 4.68 10.99
C PRO A 117 -17.79 4.08 9.71
N ASN A 118 -17.19 4.31 8.56
CA ASN A 118 -17.63 3.75 7.28
C ASN A 118 -17.06 2.36 6.99
N GLY A 119 -16.33 1.78 7.94
CA GLY A 119 -15.72 0.46 7.79
C GLY A 119 -14.43 0.44 6.99
N LYS A 120 -13.88 1.59 6.62
CA LYS A 120 -12.62 1.70 5.88
C LYS A 120 -11.47 1.95 6.82
N PHE A 121 -10.27 1.57 6.39
CA PHE A 121 -9.05 1.85 7.16
C PHE A 121 -8.82 3.35 7.29
N ASP A 122 -8.41 3.79 8.47
CA ASP A 122 -8.09 5.18 8.73
C ASP A 122 -6.63 5.45 8.33
N ARG A 123 -6.43 5.79 7.05
CA ARG A 123 -5.08 6.01 6.51
C ARG A 123 -4.41 7.25 7.09
N GLN A 124 -5.18 8.27 7.43
CA GLN A 124 -4.64 9.51 7.97
C GLN A 124 -3.86 9.27 9.26
N ARG A 125 -4.36 8.40 10.10
CA ARG A 125 -3.71 8.01 11.35
C ARG A 125 -2.29 7.50 11.11
N TRP A 126 -2.10 6.68 10.07
CA TRP A 126 -0.83 6.04 9.78
C TRP A 126 0.14 6.94 9.00
N ARG A 127 -0.38 8.00 8.39
CA ARG A 127 0.45 9.02 7.76
C ARG A 127 1.14 9.88 8.80
N ASP A 128 0.37 10.29 9.82
CA ASP A 128 0.82 11.26 10.81
C ASP A 128 1.62 10.59 11.94
N ASP A 129 1.27 9.36 12.27
CA ASP A 129 1.92 8.61 13.34
C ASP A 129 2.62 7.38 12.78
N ALA A 130 3.93 7.46 12.72
CA ALA A 130 4.76 6.39 12.19
C ALA A 130 4.95 5.23 13.16
N ARG A 131 4.54 5.39 14.41
CA ARG A 131 4.88 4.42 15.45
C ARG A 131 3.79 4.30 16.49
N LEU A 132 2.99 3.34 16.30
CA LEU A 132 2.02 3.01 17.34
C LEU A 132 2.45 1.82 18.14
#